data_a6eb19b270c488f0a61d2e50f7629688
#
_entry.id   a6eb19b270c488f0a61d2e50f7629688
#
_cell.length_a   1.000
_cell.length_b   1.000
_cell.length_c   1.000
_cell.angle_alpha   90.00
_cell.angle_beta   90.00
_cell.angle_gamma   90.00
#
_symmetry.space_group_name_H-M   'P 1'
#
loop_
_entity.id
_entity.type
_entity.pdbx_description
1 polymer ?
#
loop_
_entity_poly.entity_id
_entity_poly.type
_entity_poly.pdbx_seq_one_letter_code
_entity_poly.pdbx_strand_id
1 'polypeptide(L)'
;MKAKLFAISAAAAALLISGQASADLELAKKSGCLACHSVEKKVVGPAWKDVAAKYKGDAGAKERLIEKVKKGGKGNWTAVTGGAPMPPYSPRVKDEDIAKLVDFVLGL
;
A
#
# COMPACT_ATOMS: atom_id res chain seq x y z
N MET A 1 -9.98 -32.80 -25.04
CA MET A 1 -10.89 -31.64 -25.19
C MET A 1 -11.19 -30.94 -23.88
N LYS A 2 -11.34 -31.64 -22.77
CA LYS A 2 -11.66 -31.05 -21.46
C LYS A 2 -10.51 -30.20 -20.87
N ALA A 3 -9.26 -30.52 -21.19
CA ALA A 3 -8.08 -29.81 -20.66
C ALA A 3 -7.90 -28.37 -21.20
N LYS A 4 -8.44 -28.06 -22.37
CA LYS A 4 -8.31 -26.72 -22.95
C LYS A 4 -9.15 -25.64 -22.26
N LEU A 5 -10.23 -26.01 -21.59
CA LEU A 5 -11.11 -25.08 -20.88
C LEU A 5 -10.50 -24.58 -19.57
N PHE A 6 -9.67 -25.37 -18.92
CA PHE A 6 -9.01 -24.98 -17.66
C PHE A 6 -7.90 -23.93 -17.86
N ALA A 7 -7.21 -23.94 -18.99
CA ALA A 7 -6.14 -22.99 -19.29
C ALA A 7 -6.65 -21.55 -19.44
N ILE A 8 -7.86 -21.39 -19.97
CA ILE A 8 -8.49 -20.07 -20.16
C ILE A 8 -8.87 -19.42 -18.82
N SER A 9 -9.34 -20.23 -17.87
CA SER A 9 -9.70 -19.71 -16.53
C SER A 9 -8.50 -19.20 -15.74
N ALA A 10 -7.35 -19.85 -15.84
CA ALA A 10 -6.12 -19.43 -15.16
C ALA A 10 -5.60 -18.09 -15.70
N ALA A 11 -5.66 -17.88 -17.01
CA ALA A 11 -5.23 -16.63 -17.63
C ALA A 11 -6.11 -15.43 -17.23
N ALA A 12 -7.42 -15.64 -17.11
CA ALA A 12 -8.35 -14.60 -16.69
C ALA A 12 -8.10 -14.17 -15.23
N ALA A 13 -7.80 -15.10 -14.32
CA ALA A 13 -7.49 -14.80 -12.94
C ALA A 13 -6.21 -13.96 -12.81
N ALA A 14 -5.17 -14.25 -13.59
CA ALA A 14 -3.92 -13.49 -13.59
C ALA A 14 -4.13 -12.04 -14.03
N LEU A 15 -4.97 -11.79 -15.05
CA LEU A 15 -5.29 -10.45 -15.53
C LEU A 15 -6.03 -9.62 -14.49
N LEU A 16 -6.94 -10.21 -13.71
CA LEU A 16 -7.68 -9.52 -12.66
C LEU A 16 -6.75 -9.07 -11.53
N ILE A 17 -5.78 -9.90 -11.11
CA ILE A 17 -4.81 -9.55 -10.07
C ILE A 17 -3.94 -8.37 -10.53
N SER A 18 -3.45 -8.38 -11.78
CA SER A 18 -2.64 -7.30 -12.34
C SER A 18 -3.42 -5.99 -12.43
N GLY A 19 -4.71 -6.04 -12.80
CA GLY A 19 -5.59 -4.87 -12.87
C GLY A 19 -5.79 -4.22 -11.51
N GLN A 20 -5.93 -5.00 -10.44
CA GLN A 20 -6.06 -4.49 -9.07
C GLN A 20 -4.82 -3.74 -8.60
N ALA A 21 -3.63 -4.30 -8.80
CA ALA A 21 -2.38 -3.66 -8.41
C ALA A 21 -2.19 -2.31 -9.12
N SER A 22 -2.53 -2.22 -10.41
CA SER A 22 -2.48 -0.96 -11.17
C SER A 22 -3.47 0.07 -10.65
N ALA A 23 -4.68 -0.35 -10.29
CA ALA A 23 -5.71 0.55 -9.74
C ALA A 23 -5.30 1.11 -8.39
N ASP A 24 -4.68 0.30 -7.52
CA ASP A 24 -4.21 0.73 -6.20
C ASP A 24 -3.05 1.72 -6.32
N LEU A 25 -2.15 1.52 -7.26
CA LEU A 25 -1.05 2.45 -7.54
C LEU A 25 -1.57 3.79 -8.04
N GLU A 26 -2.58 3.81 -8.91
CA GLU A 26 -3.22 5.04 -9.36
C GLU A 26 -3.93 5.75 -8.21
N LEU A 27 -4.60 5.02 -7.32
CA LEU A 27 -5.20 5.59 -6.13
C LEU A 27 -4.15 6.24 -5.22
N ALA A 28 -3.01 5.59 -5.02
CA ALA A 28 -1.90 6.14 -4.26
C ALA A 28 -1.38 7.44 -4.86
N LYS A 29 -1.24 7.49 -6.18
CA LYS A 29 -0.81 8.68 -6.90
C LYS A 29 -1.80 9.83 -6.72
N LYS A 30 -3.09 9.58 -6.93
CA LYS A 30 -4.15 10.57 -6.76
C LYS A 30 -4.24 11.09 -5.33
N SER A 31 -3.96 10.24 -4.37
CA SER A 31 -4.00 10.58 -2.95
C SER A 31 -2.75 11.32 -2.46
N GLY A 32 -1.73 11.49 -3.30
CA GLY A 32 -0.52 12.22 -2.97
C GLY A 32 0.56 11.39 -2.26
N CYS A 33 0.39 10.08 -2.15
CA CYS A 33 1.32 9.20 -1.43
C CYS A 33 2.69 9.12 -2.10
N LEU A 34 2.73 9.20 -3.43
CA LEU A 34 3.97 9.05 -4.20
C LEU A 34 4.88 10.27 -4.15
N ALA A 35 4.45 11.36 -3.52
CA ALA A 35 5.33 12.49 -3.21
C ALA A 35 6.39 12.12 -2.18
N CYS A 36 6.09 11.19 -1.27
CA CYS A 36 6.97 10.80 -0.16
C CYS A 36 7.32 9.32 -0.12
N HIS A 37 6.61 8.48 -0.87
CA HIS A 37 6.82 7.05 -0.92
C HIS A 37 7.03 6.55 -2.35
N SER A 38 7.74 5.44 -2.46
CA SER A 38 7.84 4.64 -3.68
C SER A 38 7.69 3.17 -3.29
N VAL A 39 7.32 2.33 -4.23
CA VAL A 39 7.24 0.88 -3.98
C VAL A 39 8.61 0.30 -3.66
N GLU A 40 9.62 0.68 -4.44
CA GLU A 40 10.96 0.07 -4.41
C GLU A 40 12.00 0.86 -3.61
N LYS A 41 11.82 2.17 -3.46
CA LYS A 41 12.86 3.07 -2.95
C LYS A 41 12.35 3.95 -1.83
N LYS A 42 13.25 4.27 -0.89
CA LYS A 42 13.05 5.37 0.03
C LYS A 42 13.02 6.70 -0.75
N VAL A 43 12.09 7.56 -0.40
CA VAL A 43 12.04 8.97 -0.87
C VAL A 43 12.15 9.86 0.36
N VAL A 44 11.07 10.40 0.89
CA VAL A 44 11.02 10.99 2.22
C VAL A 44 10.66 9.92 3.24
N GLY A 45 9.61 9.14 2.94
CA GLY A 45 9.20 7.99 3.73
C GLY A 45 9.86 6.69 3.25
N PRO A 46 9.66 5.60 3.99
CA PRO A 46 10.23 4.31 3.63
C PRO A 46 9.64 3.76 2.34
N ALA A 47 10.42 2.93 1.65
CA ALA A 47 9.91 2.15 0.52
C ALA A 47 8.75 1.26 1.00
N TRP A 48 7.70 1.14 0.23
CA TRP A 48 6.55 0.33 0.62
C TRP A 48 6.86 -1.16 0.74
N LYS A 49 7.80 -1.67 -0.03
CA LYS A 49 8.29 -3.05 0.16
C LYS A 49 8.95 -3.26 1.51
N ASP A 50 9.65 -2.25 2.02
CA ASP A 50 10.23 -2.30 3.37
C ASP A 50 9.15 -2.26 4.45
N VAL A 51 8.10 -1.49 4.25
CA VAL A 51 6.94 -1.46 5.15
C VAL A 51 6.29 -2.84 5.20
N ALA A 52 6.04 -3.45 4.04
CA ALA A 52 5.47 -4.79 3.96
C ALA A 52 6.34 -5.82 4.68
N ALA A 53 7.64 -5.77 4.48
CA ALA A 53 8.58 -6.69 5.13
C ALA A 53 8.60 -6.52 6.65
N LYS A 54 8.60 -5.27 7.15
CA LYS A 54 8.61 -4.98 8.58
C LYS A 54 7.38 -5.53 9.29
N TYR A 55 6.22 -5.41 8.69
CA TYR A 55 4.95 -5.80 9.31
C TYR A 55 4.44 -7.17 8.88
N LYS A 56 5.25 -7.95 8.19
CA LYS A 56 4.88 -9.31 7.78
C LYS A 56 4.55 -10.17 9.00
N GLY A 57 3.36 -10.77 9.01
CA GLY A 57 2.90 -11.60 10.12
C GLY A 57 2.35 -10.84 11.32
N ASP A 58 2.31 -9.51 11.27
CA ASP A 58 1.74 -8.68 12.33
C ASP A 58 0.25 -8.46 12.07
N ALA A 59 -0.59 -9.18 12.81
CA ALA A 59 -2.04 -9.15 12.63
C ALA A 59 -2.68 -7.80 12.91
N GLY A 60 -2.07 -6.97 13.76
CA GLY A 60 -2.59 -5.64 14.12
C GLY A 60 -2.05 -4.50 13.24
N ALA A 61 -1.17 -4.80 12.29
CA ALA A 61 -0.49 -3.76 11.51
C ALA A 61 -1.47 -2.95 10.65
N LYS A 62 -2.45 -3.59 10.04
CA LYS A 62 -3.42 -2.92 9.17
C LYS A 62 -4.10 -1.76 9.88
N GLU A 63 -4.68 -2.01 11.04
CA GLU A 63 -5.41 -0.99 11.80
C GLU A 63 -4.49 0.13 12.27
N ARG A 64 -3.30 -0.21 12.76
CA ARG A 64 -2.32 0.80 13.20
C ARG A 64 -1.87 1.68 12.04
N LEU A 65 -1.64 1.11 10.87
CA LEU A 65 -1.21 1.88 9.69
C LEU A 65 -2.35 2.72 9.12
N ILE A 66 -3.58 2.23 9.15
CA ILE A 66 -4.75 3.04 8.79
C ILE A 66 -4.82 4.29 9.67
N GLU A 67 -4.70 4.14 10.99
CA GLU A 67 -4.68 5.27 11.91
C GLU A 67 -3.50 6.20 11.65
N LYS A 68 -2.33 5.66 11.35
CA LYS A 68 -1.14 6.45 11.01
C LYS A 68 -1.36 7.31 9.77
N VAL A 69 -1.94 6.76 8.72
CA VAL A 69 -2.23 7.50 7.49
C VAL A 69 -3.29 8.58 7.75
N LYS A 70 -4.30 8.26 8.53
CA LYS A 70 -5.37 9.22 8.86
C LYS A 70 -4.85 10.41 9.66
N LYS A 71 -4.08 10.15 10.71
CA LYS A 71 -3.64 11.16 11.69
C LYS A 71 -2.25 11.72 11.42
N GLY A 72 -1.43 10.98 10.69
CA GLY A 72 -0.04 11.36 10.43
C GLY A 72 0.86 11.14 11.65
N GLY A 73 2.04 11.72 11.60
CA GLY A 73 3.03 11.66 12.66
C GLY A 73 4.31 10.93 12.26
N LYS A 74 5.27 10.86 13.19
CA LYS A 74 6.61 10.31 12.91
C LYS A 74 6.63 8.78 12.80
N GLY A 75 5.85 8.08 13.62
CA GLY A 75 5.78 6.62 13.59
C GLY A 75 7.10 5.95 13.97
N ASN A 76 7.32 4.76 13.40
CA ASN A 76 8.44 3.88 13.72
C ASN A 76 9.58 3.93 12.70
N TRP A 77 9.57 4.91 11.82
CA TRP A 77 10.52 5.00 10.70
C TRP A 77 11.49 6.17 10.80
N THR A 78 11.68 6.71 12.00
CA THR A 78 12.51 7.91 12.20
C THR A 78 13.96 7.72 11.76
N ALA A 79 14.50 6.51 11.85
CA ALA A 79 15.84 6.20 11.35
C ALA A 79 15.95 6.33 9.81
N VAL A 80 14.86 6.12 9.10
CA VAL A 80 14.79 6.25 7.64
C VAL A 80 14.45 7.66 7.22
N THR A 81 13.50 8.30 7.91
CA THR A 81 12.95 9.61 7.55
C THR A 81 13.74 10.79 8.10
N GLY A 82 14.68 10.54 9.01
CA GLY A 82 15.38 11.60 9.73
C GLY A 82 14.47 12.36 10.69
N GLY A 83 13.34 11.79 11.06
CA GLY A 83 12.36 12.41 11.95
C GLY A 83 11.27 13.20 11.23
N ALA A 84 11.27 13.23 9.90
CA ALA A 84 10.21 13.89 9.13
C ALA A 84 8.86 13.20 9.39
N PRO A 85 7.79 13.95 9.77
CA PRO A 85 6.50 13.36 10.00
C PRO A 85 5.73 13.11 8.71
N MET A 86 4.89 12.09 8.70
CA MET A 86 3.91 11.90 7.65
C MET A 86 2.74 12.87 7.90
N PRO A 87 2.27 13.62 6.89
CA PRO A 87 1.12 14.49 7.08
C PRO A 87 -0.17 13.67 7.25
N PRO A 88 -1.21 14.24 7.90
CA PRO A 88 -2.50 13.56 8.01
C PRO A 88 -3.26 13.59 6.70
N TYR A 89 -3.93 12.49 6.36
CA TYR A 89 -4.68 12.38 5.11
C TYR A 89 -6.19 12.35 5.28
N SER A 90 -6.70 12.16 6.50
CA SER A 90 -8.12 12.28 6.78
C SER A 90 -8.46 13.76 7.08
N PRO A 91 -9.58 14.31 6.59
CA PRO A 91 -10.63 13.70 5.77
C PRO A 91 -10.42 13.82 4.25
N ARG A 92 -9.29 14.37 3.81
CA ARG A 92 -9.02 14.61 2.38
C ARG A 92 -9.09 13.32 1.55
N VAL A 93 -8.57 12.21 2.09
CA VAL A 93 -8.69 10.88 1.51
C VAL A 93 -9.71 10.10 2.34
N LYS A 94 -10.64 9.42 1.69
CA LYS A 94 -11.70 8.67 2.36
C LYS A 94 -11.12 7.49 3.14
N ASP A 95 -11.75 7.15 4.26
CA ASP A 95 -11.32 6.04 5.11
C ASP A 95 -11.23 4.72 4.36
N GLU A 96 -12.19 4.42 3.49
CA GLU A 96 -12.19 3.20 2.66
C GLU A 96 -11.03 3.18 1.66
N ASP A 97 -10.63 4.33 1.12
CA ASP A 97 -9.49 4.44 0.22
C ASP A 97 -8.17 4.27 1.00
N ILE A 98 -8.08 4.83 2.19
CA ILE A 98 -6.93 4.63 3.08
C ILE A 98 -6.77 3.14 3.41
N ALA A 99 -7.87 2.45 3.72
CA ALA A 99 -7.84 1.01 3.98
C ALA A 99 -7.34 0.21 2.77
N LYS A 100 -7.78 0.55 1.57
CA LYS A 100 -7.30 -0.07 0.32
C LYS A 100 -5.81 0.16 0.10
N LEU A 101 -5.33 1.37 0.35
CA LEU A 101 -3.92 1.72 0.21
C LEU A 101 -3.05 0.95 1.20
N VAL A 102 -3.48 0.83 2.45
CA VAL A 102 -2.78 0.05 3.46
C VAL A 102 -2.73 -1.43 3.09
N ASP A 103 -3.85 -2.00 2.63
CA ASP A 103 -3.89 -3.38 2.13
C ASP A 103 -2.91 -3.59 0.97
N PHE A 104 -2.89 -2.66 0.04
CA PHE A 104 -1.95 -2.71 -1.10
C PHE A 104 -0.51 -2.73 -0.62
N VAL A 105 -0.13 -1.82 0.27
CA VAL A 105 1.24 -1.74 0.80
C VAL A 105 1.62 -3.02 1.55
N LEU A 106 0.75 -3.51 2.42
CA LEU A 106 1.03 -4.72 3.20
C LEU A 106 1.08 -6.00 2.36
N GLY A 107 0.52 -5.97 1.17
CA GLY A 107 0.55 -7.11 0.23
C GLY A 107 1.77 -7.15 -0.70
N LEU A 108 2.67 -6.20 -0.61
CA LEU A 108 3.85 -6.12 -1.48
C LEU A 108 4.96 -7.13 -1.14
#